data_7807d9c33a2296972c728a46fc1ccbd7
#
_entry.id   7807d9c33a2296972c728a46fc1ccbd7
#
_cell.length_a   1.000
_cell.length_b   1.000
_cell.length_c   1.000
_cell.angle_alpha   90.00
_cell.angle_beta   90.00
_cell.angle_gamma   90.00
#
_symmetry.space_group_name_H-M   'P 1'
#
loop_
_entity.id
_entity.type
_entity.pdbx_description
1 polymer ?
#
loop_
_entity_poly.entity_id
_entity_poly.type
_entity_poly.pdbx_seq_one_letter_code
_entity_poly.pdbx_strand_id
1 'polypeptide(L)'
;MINYEKFTLDNGLRVLVHEDKSTPMAVVNVMYDVGARDEDPGKTGFAHLFEHLMFGGSINIPSYDEPLQVAGGENNAYTTNDLTNYYCQLPAENLETAFWLESDRMLSLAFSKKSLEVQRKVVSEEFKEHYINKPYGDVWHKLREVVYTSHPYRWMTIGKELKHVEDATLEDVKAFFHKHYTPSNAILVVAGNVELKQVKVLAEKWFGPIPAGEKYRRDVPQEPPQTAPRFLEVKADVPLDALYKCWHIYPRVDDRYYIADLMSD
;
A
#
# COMPACT_ATOMS: atom_id res chain seq x y z
N MET A 1 24.31 9.69 3.29
CA MET A 1 23.69 8.38 3.59
C MET A 1 22.87 8.59 4.86
N ILE A 2 21.62 8.13 4.91
CA ILE A 2 20.78 8.26 6.11
C ILE A 2 21.24 7.22 7.12
N ASN A 3 21.57 7.65 8.33
CA ASN A 3 21.93 6.76 9.43
C ASN A 3 20.64 6.29 10.13
N TYR A 4 20.52 4.99 10.35
CA TYR A 4 19.38 4.42 11.09
C TYR A 4 19.81 3.21 11.89
N GLU A 5 19.08 2.96 12.98
CA GLU A 5 19.18 1.76 13.78
C GLU A 5 18.07 0.79 13.40
N LYS A 6 18.32 -0.50 13.53
CA LYS A 6 17.37 -1.56 13.20
C LYS A 6 17.28 -2.60 14.30
N PHE A 7 16.04 -3.00 14.62
CA PHE A 7 15.77 -4.17 15.48
C PHE A 7 14.51 -4.90 15.01
N THR A 8 14.24 -6.06 15.57
CA THR A 8 13.08 -6.88 15.24
C THR A 8 12.41 -7.32 16.53
N LEU A 9 11.08 -7.18 16.61
CA LEU A 9 10.28 -7.69 17.71
C LEU A 9 10.12 -9.22 17.62
N ASP A 10 9.76 -9.88 18.70
CA ASP A 10 9.57 -11.33 18.76
C ASP A 10 8.48 -11.82 17.78
N ASN A 11 7.47 -10.98 17.49
CA ASN A 11 6.44 -11.27 16.50
C ASN A 11 6.88 -11.04 15.03
N GLY A 12 8.15 -10.72 14.81
CA GLY A 12 8.73 -10.56 13.48
C GLY A 12 8.61 -9.16 12.87
N LEU A 13 7.99 -8.18 13.55
CA LEU A 13 7.95 -6.80 13.08
C LEU A 13 9.37 -6.21 13.06
N ARG A 14 9.78 -5.77 11.89
CA ARG A 14 11.07 -5.08 11.69
C ARG A 14 10.88 -3.59 11.98
N VAL A 15 11.73 -3.02 12.81
CA VAL A 15 11.67 -1.60 13.19
C VAL A 15 12.95 -0.91 12.75
N LEU A 16 12.82 0.23 12.07
CA LEU A 16 13.89 1.13 11.70
C LEU A 16 13.69 2.47 12.41
N VAL A 17 14.76 3.02 12.98
CA VAL A 17 14.72 4.28 13.72
C VAL A 17 15.78 5.22 13.16
N HIS A 18 15.35 6.40 12.74
CA HIS A 18 16.22 7.49 12.34
C HIS A 18 16.02 8.69 13.27
N GLU A 19 17.04 8.98 14.09
CA GLU A 19 17.03 10.12 15.00
C GLU A 19 17.44 11.39 14.25
N ASP A 20 16.54 12.37 14.20
CA ASP A 20 16.82 13.71 13.64
C ASP A 20 16.28 14.78 14.61
N LYS A 21 17.21 15.39 15.34
CA LYS A 21 16.90 16.43 16.32
C LYS A 21 16.75 17.84 15.70
N SER A 22 16.88 17.97 14.39
CA SER A 22 16.74 19.26 13.69
C SER A 22 15.29 19.73 13.53
N THR A 23 14.33 18.85 13.80
CA THR A 23 12.89 19.11 13.72
C THR A 23 12.19 18.78 15.03
N PRO A 24 11.09 19.46 15.43
CA PRO A 24 10.27 19.07 16.56
C PRO A 24 9.28 17.93 16.23
N MET A 25 9.23 17.49 14.97
CA MET A 25 8.28 16.51 14.46
C MET A 25 8.81 15.09 14.53
N ALA A 26 7.90 14.14 14.54
CA ALA A 26 8.16 12.73 14.30
C ALA A 26 7.25 12.19 13.21
N VAL A 27 7.75 11.21 12.48
CA VAL A 27 7.00 10.42 11.47
C VAL A 27 6.97 8.97 11.92
N VAL A 28 5.79 8.38 11.91
CA VAL A 28 5.59 6.94 12.10
C VAL A 28 5.02 6.39 10.81
N ASN A 29 5.72 5.41 10.23
CA ASN A 29 5.38 4.83 8.94
C ASN A 29 5.29 3.31 9.08
N VAL A 30 4.17 2.73 8.67
CA VAL A 30 3.99 1.27 8.62
C VAL A 30 3.83 0.86 7.16
N MET A 31 4.79 0.10 6.67
CA MET A 31 4.80 -0.45 5.33
C MET A 31 4.50 -1.95 5.38
N TYR A 32 3.45 -2.37 4.68
CA TYR A 32 3.11 -3.78 4.50
C TYR A 32 3.64 -4.28 3.15
N ASP A 33 4.30 -5.43 3.17
CA ASP A 33 4.79 -6.10 1.95
C ASP A 33 3.62 -6.81 1.24
N VAL A 34 2.64 -6.02 0.81
CA VAL A 34 1.46 -6.43 0.04
C VAL A 34 1.05 -5.30 -0.88
N GLY A 35 0.84 -5.61 -2.14
CA GLY A 35 0.36 -4.69 -3.17
C GLY A 35 -0.50 -5.41 -4.19
N ALA A 36 -0.81 -4.74 -5.30
CA ALA A 36 -1.67 -5.32 -6.33
C ALA A 36 -1.14 -6.64 -6.91
N ARG A 37 0.17 -6.87 -6.88
CA ARG A 37 0.77 -8.15 -7.35
C ARG A 37 0.42 -9.37 -6.51
N ASP A 38 -0.06 -9.16 -5.28
CA ASP A 38 -0.37 -10.22 -4.31
C ASP A 38 -1.84 -10.63 -4.34
N GLU A 39 -2.61 -10.02 -5.22
CA GLU A 39 -4.05 -10.23 -5.39
C GLU A 39 -4.34 -11.48 -6.24
N ASP A 40 -5.51 -12.07 -6.02
CA ASP A 40 -6.06 -13.09 -6.91
C ASP A 40 -6.47 -12.42 -8.24
N PRO A 41 -6.10 -13.00 -9.42
CA PRO A 41 -6.48 -12.45 -10.71
C PRO A 41 -7.99 -12.25 -10.93
N GLY A 42 -8.83 -12.99 -10.21
CA GLY A 42 -10.28 -12.84 -10.21
C GLY A 42 -10.83 -11.91 -9.12
N LYS A 43 -9.95 -11.33 -8.29
CA LYS A 43 -10.31 -10.45 -7.16
C LYS A 43 -9.26 -9.34 -7.01
N THR A 44 -9.14 -8.49 -8.00
CA THR A 44 -8.15 -7.41 -8.04
C THR A 44 -8.69 -6.10 -7.47
N GLY A 45 -7.80 -5.19 -7.05
CA GLY A 45 -8.15 -3.92 -6.42
C GLY A 45 -8.28 -4.02 -4.89
N PHE A 46 -7.97 -5.16 -4.30
CA PHE A 46 -8.11 -5.39 -2.86
C PHE A 46 -7.06 -4.64 -2.05
N ALA A 47 -5.82 -4.55 -2.50
CA ALA A 47 -4.79 -3.79 -1.80
C ALA A 47 -5.17 -2.31 -1.67
N HIS A 48 -5.70 -1.73 -2.74
CA HIS A 48 -6.19 -0.35 -2.74
C HIS A 48 -7.50 -0.19 -1.92
N LEU A 49 -8.43 -1.13 -2.02
CA LEU A 49 -9.62 -1.13 -1.16
C LEU A 49 -9.24 -1.17 0.33
N PHE A 50 -8.17 -1.91 0.67
CA PHE A 50 -7.64 -1.94 2.03
C PHE A 50 -7.00 -0.63 2.46
N GLU A 51 -6.34 0.09 1.56
CA GLU A 51 -5.87 1.44 1.85
C GLU A 51 -7.02 2.29 2.42
N HIS A 52 -8.18 2.28 1.76
CA HIS A 52 -9.37 2.98 2.23
C HIS A 52 -9.96 2.41 3.52
N LEU A 53 -10.07 1.08 3.62
CA LEU A 53 -10.68 0.43 4.79
C LEU A 53 -9.89 0.67 6.08
N MET A 54 -8.57 0.82 5.99
CA MET A 54 -7.70 1.06 7.15
C MET A 54 -7.93 2.43 7.82
N PHE A 55 -8.59 3.38 7.14
CA PHE A 55 -9.01 4.65 7.72
C PHE A 55 -10.41 4.60 8.33
N GLY A 56 -11.14 3.51 8.14
CA GLY A 56 -12.50 3.32 8.64
C GLY A 56 -12.61 3.05 10.15
N GLY A 57 -11.49 3.11 10.86
CA GLY A 57 -11.39 2.81 12.29
C GLY A 57 -11.13 1.33 12.59
N SER A 58 -10.82 1.07 13.84
CA SER A 58 -10.61 -0.26 14.40
C SER A 58 -11.67 -0.61 15.43
N ILE A 59 -11.61 -1.82 16.01
CA ILE A 59 -12.57 -2.23 17.03
C ILE A 59 -12.53 -1.31 18.26
N ASN A 60 -11.33 -0.87 18.66
CA ASN A 60 -11.14 -0.04 19.85
C ASN A 60 -11.14 1.46 19.54
N ILE A 61 -10.87 1.84 18.28
CA ILE A 61 -10.73 3.24 17.84
C ILE A 61 -11.68 3.48 16.67
N PRO A 62 -12.91 3.97 16.92
CA PRO A 62 -13.91 4.15 15.86
C PRO A 62 -13.55 5.20 14.81
N SER A 63 -12.71 6.18 15.18
CA SER A 63 -12.21 7.24 14.29
C SER A 63 -10.69 7.31 14.43
N TYR A 64 -9.98 7.05 13.33
CA TYR A 64 -8.52 7.15 13.30
C TYR A 64 -8.04 8.61 13.31
N ASP A 65 -8.70 9.46 12.54
CA ASP A 65 -8.27 10.84 12.31
C ASP A 65 -8.49 11.74 13.54
N GLU A 66 -9.55 11.54 14.28
CA GLU A 66 -9.91 12.42 15.41
C GLU A 66 -8.81 12.50 16.48
N PRO A 67 -8.32 11.39 17.07
CA PRO A 67 -7.24 11.45 18.06
C PRO A 67 -5.90 11.91 17.44
N LEU A 68 -5.65 11.65 16.17
CA LEU A 68 -4.45 12.13 15.51
C LEU A 68 -4.48 13.65 15.31
N GLN A 69 -5.60 14.22 14.89
CA GLN A 69 -5.78 15.66 14.77
C GLN A 69 -5.67 16.37 16.12
N VAL A 70 -6.24 15.81 17.20
CA VAL A 70 -6.09 16.33 18.56
C VAL A 70 -4.63 16.33 18.99
N ALA A 71 -3.84 15.33 18.56
CA ALA A 71 -2.40 15.28 18.80
C ALA A 71 -1.58 16.20 17.86
N GLY A 72 -2.24 17.00 17.00
CA GLY A 72 -1.57 17.88 16.03
C GLY A 72 -0.94 17.14 14.87
N GLY A 73 -1.43 15.95 14.56
CA GLY A 73 -0.90 15.11 13.49
C GLY A 73 -1.75 15.11 12.22
N GLU A 74 -1.14 14.65 11.15
CA GLU A 74 -1.77 14.35 9.87
C GLU A 74 -1.30 12.98 9.37
N ASN A 75 -2.06 12.38 8.48
CA ASN A 75 -1.75 11.07 7.92
C ASN A 75 -1.99 11.02 6.42
N ASN A 76 -1.41 10.01 5.79
CA ASN A 76 -1.71 9.62 4.42
C ASN A 76 -1.34 8.16 4.19
N ALA A 77 -1.73 7.63 3.02
CA ALA A 77 -1.36 6.30 2.58
C ALA A 77 -1.19 6.25 1.05
N TYR A 78 -0.58 5.20 0.56
CA TYR A 78 -0.57 4.87 -0.86
C TYR A 78 -0.36 3.38 -1.09
N THR A 79 -0.94 2.89 -2.18
CA THR A 79 -0.79 1.52 -2.66
C THR A 79 -0.05 1.51 -3.98
N THR A 80 0.91 0.59 -4.09
CA THR A 80 1.61 0.29 -5.33
C THR A 80 1.35 -1.15 -5.78
N ASN A 81 1.97 -1.56 -6.85
CA ASN A 81 1.94 -2.97 -7.22
C ASN A 81 2.62 -3.87 -6.18
N ASP A 82 3.57 -3.35 -5.40
CA ASP A 82 4.47 -4.12 -4.55
C ASP A 82 4.21 -3.99 -3.05
N LEU A 83 3.67 -2.86 -2.62
CA LEU A 83 3.50 -2.54 -1.20
C LEU A 83 2.32 -1.61 -0.96
N THR A 84 1.83 -1.61 0.28
CA THR A 84 0.87 -0.62 0.80
C THR A 84 1.50 0.06 2.00
N ASN A 85 1.52 1.39 1.99
CA ASN A 85 2.22 2.21 2.95
C ASN A 85 1.26 3.17 3.65
N TYR A 86 1.35 3.24 4.97
CA TYR A 86 0.61 4.16 5.82
C TYR A 86 1.59 4.98 6.62
N TYR A 87 1.37 6.26 6.75
CA TYR A 87 2.22 7.10 7.57
C TYR A 87 1.45 8.23 8.21
N CYS A 88 1.91 8.63 9.37
CA CYS A 88 1.47 9.84 10.03
C CYS A 88 2.67 10.66 10.50
N GLN A 89 2.49 11.98 10.54
CA GLN A 89 3.44 12.90 11.14
C GLN A 89 2.74 13.72 12.20
N LEU A 90 3.45 13.98 13.31
CA LEU A 90 2.92 14.68 14.47
C LEU A 90 4.05 15.29 15.29
N PRO A 91 3.77 16.23 16.20
CA PRO A 91 4.74 16.68 17.19
C PRO A 91 5.32 15.48 17.97
N ALA A 92 6.64 15.44 18.11
CA ALA A 92 7.34 14.28 18.72
C ALA A 92 6.90 14.02 20.18
N GLU A 93 6.39 15.02 20.88
CA GLU A 93 5.83 14.89 22.22
C GLU A 93 4.62 13.96 22.27
N ASN A 94 3.89 13.85 21.15
CA ASN A 94 2.69 13.02 21.00
C ASN A 94 2.97 11.71 20.27
N LEU A 95 4.24 11.30 20.12
CA LEU A 95 4.67 10.10 19.38
C LEU A 95 3.87 8.84 19.74
N GLU A 96 3.53 8.67 21.01
CA GLU A 96 2.81 7.49 21.49
C GLU A 96 1.40 7.35 20.89
N THR A 97 0.75 8.48 20.56
CA THR A 97 -0.55 8.46 19.86
C THR A 97 -0.46 7.71 18.52
N ALA A 98 0.61 7.95 17.74
CA ALA A 98 0.81 7.26 16.49
C ALA A 98 1.03 5.75 16.69
N PHE A 99 1.80 5.35 17.71
CA PHE A 99 2.00 3.93 18.02
C PHE A 99 0.70 3.24 18.41
N TRP A 100 -0.11 3.88 19.22
CA TRP A 100 -1.42 3.39 19.61
C TRP A 100 -2.34 3.20 18.40
N LEU A 101 -2.47 4.23 17.54
CA LEU A 101 -3.33 4.19 16.37
C LEU A 101 -2.90 3.11 15.36
N GLU A 102 -1.61 3.07 15.02
CA GLU A 102 -1.07 2.14 14.03
C GLU A 102 -1.12 0.69 14.52
N SER A 103 -0.83 0.45 15.79
CA SER A 103 -0.88 -0.90 16.36
C SER A 103 -2.31 -1.42 16.47
N ASP A 104 -3.27 -0.57 16.82
CA ASP A 104 -4.66 -1.00 16.96
C ASP A 104 -5.28 -1.39 15.62
N ARG A 105 -5.04 -0.60 14.56
CA ARG A 105 -5.53 -0.99 13.23
C ARG A 105 -4.84 -2.22 12.64
N MET A 106 -3.59 -2.52 13.02
CA MET A 106 -2.91 -3.78 12.67
C MET A 106 -3.52 -4.96 13.41
N LEU A 107 -3.92 -4.77 14.67
CA LEU A 107 -4.48 -5.82 15.51
C LEU A 107 -5.93 -6.14 15.15
N SER A 108 -6.76 -5.11 14.94
CA SER A 108 -8.21 -5.27 15.01
C SER A 108 -8.99 -4.27 14.16
N LEU A 109 -8.93 -4.42 12.84
CA LEU A 109 -9.72 -3.57 11.95
C LEU A 109 -11.24 -3.79 12.17
N ALA A 110 -12.02 -2.70 12.17
CA ALA A 110 -13.47 -2.75 12.35
C ALA A 110 -14.18 -3.20 11.07
N PHE A 111 -14.18 -4.50 10.82
CA PHE A 111 -14.87 -5.07 9.67
C PHE A 111 -16.40 -5.03 9.83
N SER A 112 -17.05 -4.04 9.23
CA SER A 112 -18.51 -3.96 9.18
C SER A 112 -19.02 -3.97 7.73
N LYS A 113 -20.23 -4.53 7.53
CA LYS A 113 -20.92 -4.46 6.23
C LYS A 113 -21.06 -3.01 5.75
N LYS A 114 -21.38 -2.09 6.68
CA LYS A 114 -21.55 -0.67 6.38
C LYS A 114 -20.25 -0.02 5.91
N SER A 115 -19.14 -0.26 6.61
CA SER A 115 -17.83 0.27 6.24
C SER A 115 -17.40 -0.25 4.87
N LEU A 116 -17.52 -1.56 4.64
CA LEU A 116 -17.20 -2.16 3.35
C LEU A 116 -18.05 -1.58 2.21
N GLU A 117 -19.36 -1.42 2.42
CA GLU A 117 -20.25 -0.85 1.40
C GLU A 117 -19.88 0.60 1.05
N VAL A 118 -19.53 1.41 2.05
CA VAL A 118 -19.08 2.79 1.84
C VAL A 118 -17.80 2.81 1.02
N GLN A 119 -16.77 2.05 1.42
CA GLN A 119 -15.50 2.08 0.73
C GLN A 119 -15.55 1.45 -0.66
N ARG A 120 -16.36 0.41 -0.88
CA ARG A 120 -16.62 -0.10 -2.23
C ARG A 120 -17.19 0.97 -3.15
N LYS A 121 -18.14 1.77 -2.66
CA LYS A 121 -18.71 2.90 -3.45
C LYS A 121 -17.65 3.96 -3.74
N VAL A 122 -16.85 4.36 -2.76
CA VAL A 122 -15.79 5.35 -2.94
C VAL A 122 -14.79 4.87 -3.99
N VAL A 123 -14.24 3.67 -3.86
CA VAL A 123 -13.27 3.10 -4.82
C VAL A 123 -13.91 2.89 -6.19
N SER A 124 -15.19 2.51 -6.24
CA SER A 124 -15.91 2.37 -7.53
C SER A 124 -16.10 3.69 -8.25
N GLU A 125 -16.41 4.76 -7.53
CA GLU A 125 -16.51 6.10 -8.14
C GLU A 125 -15.13 6.62 -8.58
N GLU A 126 -14.09 6.39 -7.80
CA GLU A 126 -12.71 6.70 -8.18
C GLU A 126 -12.30 5.95 -9.46
N PHE A 127 -12.62 4.66 -9.55
CA PHE A 127 -12.38 3.88 -10.76
C PHE A 127 -13.08 4.49 -11.99
N LYS A 128 -14.35 4.87 -11.85
CA LYS A 128 -15.10 5.49 -12.94
C LYS A 128 -14.52 6.85 -13.33
N GLU A 129 -14.22 7.69 -12.36
CA GLU A 129 -13.71 9.04 -12.60
C GLU A 129 -12.36 9.03 -13.32
N HIS A 130 -11.43 8.19 -12.87
CA HIS A 130 -10.06 8.20 -13.39
C HIS A 130 -9.87 7.35 -14.66
N TYR A 131 -10.66 6.28 -14.83
CA TYR A 131 -10.38 5.27 -15.85
C TYR A 131 -11.50 5.09 -16.88
N ILE A 132 -12.77 5.39 -16.53
CA ILE A 132 -13.90 5.23 -17.46
C ILE A 132 -14.32 6.58 -18.06
N ASN A 133 -14.52 7.59 -17.22
CA ASN A 133 -15.11 8.87 -17.62
C ASN A 133 -14.09 9.88 -18.14
N LYS A 134 -12.80 9.55 -18.10
CA LYS A 134 -11.72 10.43 -18.52
C LYS A 134 -11.19 10.01 -19.89
N PRO A 135 -11.04 10.92 -20.87
CA PRO A 135 -10.34 10.61 -22.11
C PRO A 135 -8.97 10.00 -21.84
N TYR A 136 -8.64 8.93 -22.55
CA TYR A 136 -7.41 8.12 -22.35
C TYR A 136 -7.29 7.46 -20.96
N GLY A 137 -8.31 7.48 -20.12
CA GLY A 137 -8.26 6.94 -18.76
C GLY A 137 -7.93 5.45 -18.69
N ASP A 138 -8.41 4.67 -19.64
CA ASP A 138 -8.23 3.22 -19.70
C ASP A 138 -6.92 2.75 -20.38
N VAL A 139 -6.09 3.70 -20.84
CA VAL A 139 -4.85 3.40 -21.56
C VAL A 139 -3.94 2.46 -20.75
N TRP A 140 -3.72 2.78 -19.48
CA TRP A 140 -2.83 1.97 -18.63
C TRP A 140 -3.39 0.57 -18.36
N HIS A 141 -4.71 0.41 -18.24
CA HIS A 141 -5.34 -0.91 -18.11
C HIS A 141 -5.04 -1.78 -19.32
N LYS A 142 -5.29 -1.25 -20.51
CA LYS A 142 -5.07 -1.96 -21.78
C LYS A 142 -3.59 -2.21 -22.06
N LEU A 143 -2.74 -1.20 -21.80
CA LEU A 143 -1.31 -1.27 -22.06
C LEU A 143 -0.63 -2.32 -21.21
N ARG A 144 -0.96 -2.38 -19.90
CA ARG A 144 -0.39 -3.38 -18.99
C ARG A 144 -0.70 -4.82 -19.41
N GLU A 145 -1.89 -5.09 -19.92
CA GLU A 145 -2.26 -6.42 -20.45
C GLU A 145 -1.48 -6.81 -21.69
N VAL A 146 -1.04 -5.82 -22.49
CA VAL A 146 -0.14 -6.05 -23.64
C VAL A 146 1.29 -6.27 -23.18
N VAL A 147 1.74 -5.50 -22.20
CA VAL A 147 3.12 -5.54 -21.68
C VAL A 147 3.37 -6.81 -20.88
N TYR A 148 2.45 -7.20 -20.00
CA TYR A 148 2.57 -8.37 -19.13
C TYR A 148 1.55 -9.44 -19.49
N THR A 149 2.01 -10.67 -19.73
CA THR A 149 1.15 -11.81 -20.07
C THR A 149 0.91 -12.74 -18.90
N SER A 150 1.87 -12.84 -18.00
CA SER A 150 1.85 -13.75 -16.86
C SER A 150 2.00 -13.03 -15.51
N HIS A 151 2.86 -12.03 -15.45
CA HIS A 151 3.16 -11.32 -14.21
C HIS A 151 1.96 -10.49 -13.72
N PRO A 152 1.66 -10.44 -12.43
CA PRO A 152 0.54 -9.65 -11.86
C PRO A 152 0.61 -8.15 -12.12
N TYR A 153 1.71 -7.61 -12.59
CA TYR A 153 1.78 -6.21 -13.03
C TYR A 153 0.86 -5.89 -14.22
N ARG A 154 0.22 -6.92 -14.78
CA ARG A 154 -0.77 -6.77 -15.85
C ARG A 154 -2.07 -6.06 -15.44
N TRP A 155 -2.32 -5.84 -14.15
CA TRP A 155 -3.44 -5.01 -13.68
C TRP A 155 -2.98 -3.83 -12.83
N MET A 156 -3.85 -2.85 -12.74
CA MET A 156 -3.64 -1.62 -11.96
C MET A 156 -3.94 -1.85 -10.48
N THR A 157 -3.42 -0.99 -9.62
CA THR A 157 -3.71 -1.01 -8.18
C THR A 157 -5.18 -0.85 -7.85
N ILE A 158 -5.90 -0.05 -8.65
CA ILE A 158 -7.36 0.14 -8.52
C ILE A 158 -8.16 -1.13 -8.88
N GLY A 159 -7.52 -2.12 -9.47
CA GLY A 159 -8.12 -3.36 -9.95
C GLY A 159 -8.17 -3.46 -11.47
N LYS A 160 -8.31 -4.68 -11.96
CA LYS A 160 -8.46 -4.99 -13.38
C LYS A 160 -9.86 -4.63 -13.88
N GLU A 161 -10.87 -4.95 -13.10
CA GLU A 161 -12.29 -4.77 -13.41
C GLU A 161 -13.01 -4.18 -12.21
N LEU A 162 -13.86 -3.19 -12.46
CA LEU A 162 -14.68 -2.55 -11.44
C LEU A 162 -15.47 -3.56 -10.61
N LYS A 163 -15.99 -4.59 -11.27
CA LYS A 163 -16.79 -5.64 -10.66
C LYS A 163 -16.05 -6.38 -9.53
N HIS A 164 -14.73 -6.54 -9.59
CA HIS A 164 -13.95 -7.19 -8.55
C HIS A 164 -14.05 -6.45 -7.20
N VAL A 165 -14.13 -5.12 -7.25
CA VAL A 165 -14.33 -4.28 -6.05
C VAL A 165 -15.80 -4.28 -5.62
N GLU A 166 -16.73 -4.17 -6.58
CA GLU A 166 -18.17 -4.16 -6.30
C GLU A 166 -18.67 -5.47 -5.66
N ASP A 167 -18.11 -6.61 -6.08
CA ASP A 167 -18.48 -7.95 -5.59
C ASP A 167 -17.68 -8.39 -4.34
N ALA A 168 -16.73 -7.56 -3.86
CA ALA A 168 -15.91 -7.89 -2.70
C ALA A 168 -16.78 -8.19 -1.46
N THR A 169 -16.64 -9.37 -0.88
CA THR A 169 -17.39 -9.79 0.29
C THR A 169 -16.63 -9.48 1.59
N LEU A 170 -17.33 -9.47 2.71
CA LEU A 170 -16.71 -9.27 4.02
C LEU A 170 -15.73 -10.41 4.38
N GLU A 171 -16.03 -11.62 3.93
CA GLU A 171 -15.18 -12.80 4.09
C GLU A 171 -13.86 -12.64 3.30
N ASP A 172 -13.94 -12.18 2.06
CA ASP A 172 -12.76 -11.92 1.23
C ASP A 172 -11.85 -10.87 1.87
N VAL A 173 -12.47 -9.79 2.36
CA VAL A 173 -11.77 -8.71 3.03
C VAL A 173 -11.06 -9.19 4.28
N LYS A 174 -11.74 -9.96 5.14
CA LYS A 174 -11.13 -10.54 6.35
C LYS A 174 -9.99 -11.50 6.00
N ALA A 175 -10.18 -12.37 5.01
CA ALA A 175 -9.15 -13.31 4.58
C ALA A 175 -7.89 -12.58 4.08
N PHE A 176 -8.06 -11.52 3.30
CA PHE A 176 -6.96 -10.69 2.80
C PHE A 176 -6.21 -9.99 3.94
N PHE A 177 -6.94 -9.42 4.91
CA PHE A 177 -6.35 -8.79 6.09
C PHE A 177 -5.49 -9.77 6.89
N HIS A 178 -6.06 -10.89 7.32
CA HIS A 178 -5.35 -11.86 8.14
C HIS A 178 -4.15 -12.48 7.44
N LYS A 179 -4.17 -12.54 6.10
CA LYS A 179 -3.07 -13.06 5.31
C LYS A 179 -1.91 -12.06 5.20
N HIS A 180 -2.17 -10.77 5.08
CA HIS A 180 -1.18 -9.79 4.65
C HIS A 180 -0.85 -8.72 5.69
N TYR A 181 -1.80 -8.32 6.54
CA TYR A 181 -1.64 -7.23 7.51
C TYR A 181 -1.19 -7.74 8.87
N THR A 182 0.00 -8.31 8.90
CA THR A 182 0.59 -8.93 10.09
C THR A 182 1.96 -8.34 10.40
N PRO A 183 2.40 -8.37 11.68
CA PRO A 183 3.73 -7.88 12.07
C PRO A 183 4.87 -8.49 11.24
N SER A 184 4.83 -9.81 10.98
CA SER A 184 5.87 -10.51 10.22
C SER A 184 5.96 -10.06 8.75
N ASN A 185 4.89 -9.44 8.22
CA ASN A 185 4.82 -8.91 6.86
C ASN A 185 4.94 -7.37 6.80
N ALA A 186 5.35 -6.73 7.91
CA ALA A 186 5.42 -5.28 8.01
C ALA A 186 6.83 -4.76 8.36
N ILE A 187 7.03 -3.48 8.08
CA ILE A 187 8.17 -2.70 8.55
C ILE A 187 7.61 -1.43 9.19
N LEU A 188 7.99 -1.17 10.43
CA LEU A 188 7.73 0.08 11.13
C LEU A 188 8.96 0.98 10.99
N VAL A 189 8.80 2.18 10.48
CA VAL A 189 9.84 3.20 10.41
C VAL A 189 9.43 4.38 11.30
N VAL A 190 10.31 4.78 12.18
CA VAL A 190 10.12 5.93 13.06
C VAL A 190 11.27 6.91 12.84
N ALA A 191 10.96 8.13 12.44
CA ALA A 191 11.98 9.12 12.12
C ALA A 191 11.64 10.50 12.71
N GLY A 192 12.66 11.31 12.98
CA GLY A 192 12.51 12.67 13.48
C GLY A 192 13.05 12.86 14.90
N ASN A 193 12.43 13.73 15.68
CA ASN A 193 12.85 14.03 17.04
C ASN A 193 12.48 12.91 18.03
N VAL A 194 13.07 11.77 17.82
CA VAL A 194 12.85 10.55 18.61
C VAL A 194 14.16 10.03 19.19
N GLU A 195 14.07 9.11 20.13
CA GLU A 195 15.20 8.37 20.68
C GLU A 195 15.00 6.86 20.50
N LEU A 196 16.04 6.15 20.09
CA LEU A 196 16.00 4.70 19.90
C LEU A 196 15.41 3.96 21.11
N LYS A 197 15.84 4.37 22.32
CA LYS A 197 15.35 3.76 23.58
C LYS A 197 13.84 3.95 23.77
N GLN A 198 13.33 5.14 23.48
CA GLN A 198 11.90 5.46 23.55
C GLN A 198 11.13 4.63 22.53
N VAL A 199 11.60 4.60 21.27
CA VAL A 199 10.96 3.84 20.19
C VAL A 199 10.91 2.34 20.52
N LYS A 200 11.99 1.76 21.09
CA LYS A 200 11.98 0.36 21.53
C LYS A 200 10.89 0.08 22.55
N VAL A 201 10.77 0.93 23.58
CA VAL A 201 9.75 0.77 24.63
C VAL A 201 8.35 0.87 24.05
N LEU A 202 8.09 1.84 23.16
CA LEU A 202 6.79 2.03 22.54
C LEU A 202 6.46 0.87 21.57
N ALA A 203 7.44 0.41 20.78
CA ALA A 203 7.25 -0.70 19.86
C ALA A 203 6.89 -2.00 20.61
N GLU A 204 7.62 -2.33 21.68
CA GLU A 204 7.30 -3.48 22.52
C GLU A 204 5.93 -3.34 23.19
N LYS A 205 5.60 -2.16 23.71
CA LYS A 205 4.33 -1.92 24.39
C LYS A 205 3.13 -2.10 23.44
N TRP A 206 3.19 -1.51 22.26
CA TRP A 206 2.03 -1.38 21.38
C TRP A 206 1.96 -2.48 20.31
N PHE A 207 3.09 -2.84 19.70
CA PHE A 207 3.14 -3.84 18.64
C PHE A 207 3.53 -5.24 19.15
N GLY A 208 4.29 -5.34 20.24
CA GLY A 208 4.74 -6.62 20.80
C GLY A 208 3.62 -7.62 21.10
N PRO A 209 2.46 -7.20 21.65
CA PRO A 209 1.34 -8.10 21.91
C PRO A 209 0.61 -8.62 20.66
N ILE A 210 0.84 -8.02 19.48
CA ILE A 210 0.15 -8.42 18.25
C ILE A 210 0.68 -9.79 17.78
N PRO A 211 -0.18 -10.79 17.51
CA PRO A 211 0.25 -12.08 16.99
C PRO A 211 1.06 -11.93 15.68
N ALA A 212 2.13 -12.71 15.55
CA ALA A 212 3.03 -12.66 14.39
C ALA A 212 2.30 -12.87 13.03
N GLY A 213 1.22 -13.64 13.05
CA GLY A 213 0.57 -14.11 11.83
C GLY A 213 1.39 -15.20 11.13
N GLU A 214 0.85 -15.76 10.08
CA GLU A 214 1.61 -16.65 9.20
C GLU A 214 2.55 -15.83 8.30
N LYS A 215 3.78 -16.33 8.14
CA LYS A 215 4.72 -15.67 7.22
C LYS A 215 4.23 -15.87 5.79
N TYR A 216 3.81 -14.78 5.17
CA TYR A 216 3.41 -14.80 3.77
C TYR A 216 4.60 -15.20 2.87
N ARG A 217 4.36 -16.20 2.02
CA ARG A 217 5.30 -16.61 0.96
C ARG A 217 4.70 -16.24 -0.37
N ARG A 218 5.39 -15.38 -1.08
CA ARG A 218 4.97 -14.92 -2.40
C ARG A 218 5.40 -15.93 -3.46
N ASP A 219 4.42 -16.32 -4.29
CA ASP A 219 4.64 -17.08 -5.51
C ASP A 219 4.12 -16.24 -6.68
N VAL A 220 5.00 -15.45 -7.27
CA VAL A 220 4.66 -14.57 -8.39
C VAL A 220 5.22 -15.18 -9.67
N PRO A 221 4.36 -15.49 -10.67
CA PRO A 221 4.82 -16.00 -11.94
C PRO A 221 5.75 -14.99 -12.61
N GLN A 222 6.84 -15.48 -13.16
CA GLN A 222 7.77 -14.66 -13.92
C GLN A 222 7.21 -14.32 -15.29
N GLU A 223 7.40 -13.08 -15.72
CA GLU A 223 7.07 -12.69 -17.08
C GLU A 223 8.07 -13.33 -18.05
N PRO A 224 7.60 -14.04 -19.08
CA PRO A 224 8.52 -14.59 -20.08
C PRO A 224 9.17 -13.47 -20.90
N PRO A 225 10.41 -13.67 -21.38
CA PRO A 225 11.07 -12.71 -22.26
C PRO A 225 10.21 -12.38 -23.48
N GLN A 226 10.08 -11.10 -23.76
CA GLN A 226 9.39 -10.64 -24.98
C GLN A 226 10.30 -10.83 -26.18
N THR A 227 9.87 -11.65 -27.14
CA THR A 227 10.66 -12.00 -28.34
C THR A 227 10.22 -11.25 -29.60
N ALA A 228 9.07 -10.57 -29.58
CA ALA A 228 8.56 -9.80 -30.71
C ALA A 228 7.77 -8.56 -30.19
N PRO A 229 7.67 -7.51 -31.03
CA PRO A 229 6.78 -6.39 -30.73
C PRO A 229 5.33 -6.85 -30.57
N ARG A 230 4.61 -6.22 -29.65
CA ARG A 230 3.17 -6.40 -29.44
C ARG A 230 2.46 -5.10 -29.78
N PHE A 231 1.30 -5.19 -30.40
CA PHE A 231 0.51 -4.06 -30.83
C PHE A 231 -0.93 -4.20 -30.34
N LEU A 232 -1.51 -3.07 -29.96
CA LEU A 232 -2.93 -2.94 -29.68
C LEU A 232 -3.42 -1.64 -30.31
N GLU A 233 -4.41 -1.71 -31.19
CA GLU A 233 -5.13 -0.55 -31.72
C GLU A 233 -6.49 -0.47 -31.04
N VAL A 234 -6.81 0.71 -30.49
CA VAL A 234 -8.05 0.97 -29.78
C VAL A 234 -8.73 2.16 -30.45
N LYS A 235 -9.97 1.97 -30.88
CA LYS A 235 -10.84 3.06 -31.32
C LYS A 235 -11.59 3.60 -30.12
N ALA A 236 -11.45 4.88 -29.86
CA ALA A 236 -12.07 5.57 -28.73
C ALA A 236 -12.54 6.98 -29.16
N ASP A 237 -13.54 7.50 -28.47
CA ASP A 237 -13.99 8.88 -28.65
C ASP A 237 -13.08 9.81 -27.82
N VAL A 238 -12.00 10.25 -28.44
CA VAL A 238 -10.95 11.07 -27.82
C VAL A 238 -10.58 12.25 -28.73
N PRO A 239 -10.07 13.36 -28.16
CA PRO A 239 -9.79 14.58 -28.94
C PRO A 239 -8.76 14.42 -30.05
N LEU A 240 -7.74 13.58 -29.83
CA LEU A 240 -6.61 13.37 -30.75
C LEU A 240 -6.13 11.93 -30.70
N ASP A 241 -5.53 11.48 -31.79
CA ASP A 241 -4.84 10.19 -31.80
C ASP A 241 -3.62 10.21 -30.87
N ALA A 242 -3.39 9.13 -30.13
CA ALA A 242 -2.28 9.00 -29.21
C ALA A 242 -1.52 7.71 -29.44
N LEU A 243 -0.20 7.76 -29.38
CA LEU A 243 0.69 6.62 -29.51
C LEU A 243 1.44 6.40 -28.19
N TYR A 244 1.25 5.24 -27.58
CA TYR A 244 1.97 4.84 -26.37
C TYR A 244 2.96 3.72 -26.73
N LYS A 245 4.21 3.86 -26.29
CA LYS A 245 5.27 2.88 -26.46
C LYS A 245 5.84 2.50 -25.11
N CYS A 246 5.98 1.20 -24.84
CA CYS A 246 6.54 0.67 -23.61
C CYS A 246 7.64 -0.33 -23.88
N TRP A 247 8.61 -0.37 -23.01
CA TRP A 247 9.70 -1.34 -22.99
C TRP A 247 9.86 -1.92 -21.59
N HIS A 248 10.20 -3.20 -21.51
CA HIS A 248 10.72 -3.76 -20.28
C HIS A 248 12.11 -3.21 -20.02
N ILE A 249 12.33 -2.74 -18.80
CA ILE A 249 13.64 -2.28 -18.33
C ILE A 249 14.12 -3.14 -17.17
N TYR A 250 15.30 -2.85 -16.63
CA TYR A 250 15.85 -3.56 -15.49
C TYR A 250 15.02 -3.35 -14.23
N PRO A 251 14.98 -4.34 -13.31
CA PRO A 251 14.35 -4.18 -12.00
C PRO A 251 14.97 -3.01 -11.22
N ARG A 252 14.18 -2.31 -10.41
CA ARG A 252 14.63 -1.16 -9.60
C ARG A 252 15.81 -1.46 -8.65
N VAL A 253 16.02 -2.72 -8.32
CA VAL A 253 17.16 -3.19 -7.49
C VAL A 253 18.44 -3.47 -8.30
N ASP A 254 18.40 -3.32 -9.62
CA ASP A 254 19.56 -3.46 -10.52
C ASP A 254 20.11 -2.06 -10.83
N ASP A 255 21.42 -1.86 -10.70
CA ASP A 255 22.06 -0.57 -10.96
C ASP A 255 21.79 -0.03 -12.37
N ARG A 256 21.56 -0.92 -13.35
CA ARG A 256 21.19 -0.55 -14.73
C ARG A 256 19.83 0.11 -14.84
N TYR A 257 18.95 -0.04 -13.82
CA TYR A 257 17.69 0.67 -13.76
C TYR A 257 17.90 2.18 -13.84
N TYR A 258 18.84 2.72 -13.08
CA TYR A 258 19.10 4.17 -13.06
C TYR A 258 19.60 4.71 -14.41
N ILE A 259 20.31 3.87 -15.18
CA ILE A 259 20.72 4.25 -16.55
C ILE A 259 19.51 4.31 -17.47
N ALA A 260 18.63 3.30 -17.39
CA ALA A 260 17.43 3.26 -18.21
C ALA A 260 16.43 4.39 -17.84
N ASP A 261 16.28 4.67 -16.55
CA ASP A 261 15.45 5.75 -16.01
C ASP A 261 15.92 7.12 -16.55
N LEU A 262 17.22 7.39 -16.42
CA LEU A 262 17.82 8.63 -16.96
C LEU A 262 17.73 8.75 -18.49
N MET A 263 17.68 7.63 -19.21
CA MET A 263 17.52 7.65 -20.67
C MET A 263 16.07 7.90 -21.11
N SER A 264 15.10 7.70 -20.21
CA SER A 264 13.67 7.88 -20.50
C SER A 264 13.19 9.33 -20.28
N ASP A 265 13.98 10.14 -19.57
CA ASP A 265 13.77 11.57 -19.36
C ASP A 265 14.27 12.39 -20.56
#